data_65772ec3a9182d6964a432c07b0bf737
#
_entry.id   65772ec3a9182d6964a432c07b0bf737
#
_cell.length_a   1.000
_cell.length_b   1.000
_cell.length_c   1.000
_cell.angle_alpha   90.00
_cell.angle_beta   90.00
_cell.angle_gamma   90.00
#
_symmetry.space_group_name_H-M   'P 1'
#
loop_
_entity.id
_entity.type
_entity.pdbx_description
1 polymer ?
#
loop_
_entity_poly.entity_id
_entity_poly.type
_entity_poly.pdbx_seq_one_letter_code
_entity_poly.pdbx_strand_id
1 'polypeptide(L)'
;MIYLRKSCTKFMNSFEINKIIAAIILTIVIVFGVNKLADVIYYVKAPKDNTYNLVTETKEISKGETVKKGDDINISAFLALGNIDHGKMIFKKCAACHSVSEGGGNKIGPALWGVIGRKAGSISDYKYSKAMSGFGKNWDFEAMNNFLLKPKDYVKGTKMAYIGLKKEKDRASVILYLNQNSNNPIPIP
;
A
#
# COMPACT_ATOMS: atom_id res chain seq x y z
N MET A 1 42.11 0.67 54.73
CA MET A 1 40.74 0.54 55.25
C MET A 1 39.77 0.35 54.08
N ILE A 2 39.44 -0.91 53.76
CA ILE A 2 38.60 -1.27 52.61
C ILE A 2 37.16 -1.45 53.15
N TYR A 3 36.28 -0.53 52.84
CA TYR A 3 34.86 -0.65 53.15
C TYR A 3 34.19 -1.62 52.15
N LEU A 4 33.92 -2.82 52.60
CA LEU A 4 33.10 -3.81 51.90
C LEU A 4 31.63 -3.37 52.00
N ARG A 5 31.08 -2.90 50.88
CA ARG A 5 29.66 -2.58 50.65
C ARG A 5 28.87 -3.90 50.64
N LYS A 6 28.28 -4.28 51.76
CA LYS A 6 27.29 -5.38 51.82
C LYS A 6 26.10 -5.04 50.93
N SER A 7 26.00 -5.72 49.78
CA SER A 7 24.80 -5.74 48.96
C SER A 7 23.71 -6.49 49.71
N CYS A 8 22.72 -5.75 50.20
CA CYS A 8 21.54 -6.30 50.87
C CYS A 8 20.60 -6.82 49.78
N THR A 9 20.68 -8.08 49.39
CA THR A 9 19.68 -8.76 48.57
C THR A 9 18.42 -8.94 49.39
N LYS A 10 17.49 -8.00 49.27
CA LYS A 10 16.16 -8.06 49.89
C LYS A 10 15.44 -9.26 49.28
N PHE A 11 15.30 -10.35 50.02
CA PHE A 11 14.47 -11.50 49.61
C PHE A 11 13.05 -11.00 49.40
N MET A 12 12.54 -11.16 48.17
CA MET A 12 11.16 -10.83 47.81
C MET A 12 10.22 -11.75 48.60
N ASN A 13 9.25 -11.16 49.31
CA ASN A 13 8.22 -11.91 50.03
C ASN A 13 7.33 -12.65 49.02
N SER A 14 6.81 -13.83 49.41
CA SER A 14 5.89 -14.65 48.57
C SER A 14 4.72 -13.83 48.03
N PHE A 15 4.28 -12.81 48.76
CA PHE A 15 3.23 -11.91 48.33
C PHE A 15 3.63 -11.03 47.11
N GLU A 16 4.85 -10.54 47.08
CA GLU A 16 5.37 -9.75 45.93
C GLU A 16 5.59 -10.63 44.71
N ILE A 17 6.05 -11.88 44.91
CA ILE A 17 6.19 -12.86 43.82
C ILE A 17 4.81 -13.18 43.21
N ASN A 18 3.78 -13.38 44.03
CA ASN A 18 2.42 -13.66 43.54
C ASN A 18 1.85 -12.48 42.71
N LYS A 19 2.12 -11.23 43.09
CA LYS A 19 1.72 -10.06 42.30
C LYS A 19 2.39 -10.03 40.95
N ILE A 20 3.70 -10.33 40.88
CA ILE A 20 4.44 -10.35 39.63
C ILE A 20 3.90 -11.46 38.73
N ILE A 21 3.70 -12.68 39.27
CA ILE A 21 3.13 -13.79 38.51
C ILE A 21 1.72 -13.43 38.00
N ALA A 22 0.87 -12.87 38.83
CA ALA A 22 -0.47 -12.43 38.42
C ALA A 22 -0.41 -11.36 37.31
N ALA A 23 0.50 -10.39 37.40
CA ALA A 23 0.68 -9.38 36.36
C ALA A 23 1.16 -9.97 35.03
N ILE A 24 2.07 -10.93 35.08
CA ILE A 24 2.55 -11.64 33.87
C ILE A 24 1.42 -12.43 33.23
N ILE A 25 0.65 -13.20 34.01
CA ILE A 25 -0.48 -13.98 33.50
C ILE A 25 -1.53 -13.04 32.88
N LEU A 26 -1.86 -11.92 33.55
CA LEU A 26 -2.81 -10.94 33.02
C LEU A 26 -2.33 -10.36 31.70
N THR A 27 -1.05 -10.01 31.59
CA THR A 27 -0.46 -9.47 30.34
C THR A 27 -0.57 -10.50 29.20
N ILE A 28 -0.26 -11.76 29.47
CA ILE A 28 -0.37 -12.84 28.49
C ILE A 28 -1.83 -12.98 28.01
N VAL A 29 -2.78 -12.99 28.92
CA VAL A 29 -4.22 -13.10 28.60
C VAL A 29 -4.69 -11.93 27.74
N ILE A 30 -4.28 -10.72 28.07
CA ILE A 30 -4.60 -9.51 27.27
C ILE A 30 -4.01 -9.62 25.86
N VAL A 31 -2.74 -9.98 25.71
CA VAL A 31 -2.08 -10.10 24.40
C VAL A 31 -2.75 -11.17 23.55
N PHE A 32 -3.07 -12.35 24.13
CA PHE A 32 -3.79 -13.40 23.41
C PHE A 32 -5.21 -12.97 23.05
N GLY A 33 -5.91 -12.29 23.97
CA GLY A 33 -7.27 -11.80 23.73
C GLY A 33 -7.31 -10.78 22.59
N VAL A 34 -6.39 -9.81 22.59
CA VAL A 34 -6.30 -8.80 21.53
C VAL A 34 -5.95 -9.44 20.17
N ASN A 35 -5.01 -10.39 20.13
CA ASN A 35 -4.66 -11.09 18.91
C ASN A 35 -5.86 -11.89 18.36
N LYS A 36 -6.60 -12.61 19.21
CA LYS A 36 -7.79 -13.35 18.80
C LYS A 36 -8.92 -12.44 18.33
N LEU A 37 -9.11 -11.32 18.99
CA LEU A 37 -10.10 -10.32 18.59
C LEU A 37 -9.73 -9.71 17.24
N ALA A 38 -8.45 -9.41 17.02
CA ALA A 38 -7.95 -8.91 15.76
C ALA A 38 -8.16 -9.94 14.63
N ASP A 39 -7.88 -11.21 14.88
CA ASP A 39 -8.13 -12.30 13.91
C ASP A 39 -9.62 -12.38 13.53
N VAL A 40 -10.54 -12.23 14.47
CA VAL A 40 -11.99 -12.27 14.21
C VAL A 40 -12.47 -11.07 13.41
N ILE A 41 -11.97 -9.86 13.75
CA ILE A 41 -12.38 -8.61 13.10
C ILE A 41 -11.75 -8.46 11.71
N TYR A 42 -10.49 -8.91 11.55
CA TYR A 42 -9.71 -8.75 10.31
C TYR A 42 -9.57 -10.04 9.50
N TYR A 43 -10.29 -11.12 9.89
CA TYR A 43 -10.25 -12.37 9.15
C TYR A 43 -10.85 -12.21 7.77
N VAL A 44 -10.00 -12.07 6.77
CA VAL A 44 -10.36 -12.15 5.36
C VAL A 44 -10.16 -13.60 4.91
N LYS A 45 -11.27 -14.31 4.69
CA LYS A 45 -11.24 -15.68 4.14
C LYS A 45 -10.54 -15.66 2.79
N ALA A 46 -9.36 -16.25 2.69
CA ALA A 46 -8.70 -16.41 1.41
C ALA A 46 -9.60 -17.23 0.47
N PRO A 47 -9.87 -16.78 -0.76
CA PRO A 47 -10.64 -17.55 -1.72
C PRO A 47 -9.93 -18.87 -1.99
N LYS A 48 -10.67 -19.99 -1.86
CA LYS A 48 -10.16 -21.35 -2.01
C LYS A 48 -9.91 -21.76 -3.47
N ASP A 49 -10.28 -20.93 -4.41
CA ASP A 49 -10.20 -21.27 -5.83
C ASP A 49 -9.07 -20.51 -6.51
N ASN A 50 -7.91 -21.17 -6.57
CA ASN A 50 -6.88 -20.84 -7.55
C ASN A 50 -7.35 -21.31 -8.93
N THR A 51 -8.29 -20.60 -9.54
CA THR A 51 -8.68 -20.86 -10.92
C THR A 51 -7.70 -20.14 -11.87
N TYR A 52 -6.44 -20.53 -11.82
CA TYR A 52 -5.48 -20.28 -12.88
C TYR A 52 -4.83 -21.60 -13.27
N ASN A 53 -5.49 -22.31 -14.19
CA ASN A 53 -4.82 -23.33 -14.98
C ASN A 53 -3.86 -22.64 -15.95
N LEU A 54 -2.64 -22.43 -15.49
CA LEU A 54 -1.52 -22.14 -16.38
C LEU A 54 -1.14 -23.45 -17.08
N VAL A 55 -1.34 -23.48 -18.38
CA VAL A 55 -0.73 -24.48 -19.27
C VAL A 55 0.77 -24.48 -18.99
N THR A 56 1.24 -25.65 -18.55
CA THR A 56 2.61 -25.91 -18.19
C THR A 56 3.48 -25.88 -19.45
N GLU A 57 4.27 -24.85 -19.61
CA GLU A 57 5.56 -24.97 -20.28
C GLU A 57 6.65 -24.45 -19.37
N THR A 58 7.45 -25.42 -18.94
CA THR A 58 8.58 -25.29 -18.04
C THR A 58 9.66 -24.44 -18.67
N LYS A 59 9.90 -23.26 -18.11
CA LYS A 59 11.24 -22.64 -18.18
C LYS A 59 11.51 -21.93 -16.85
N GLU A 60 12.47 -22.48 -16.12
CA GLU A 60 13.05 -21.90 -14.93
C GLU A 60 13.50 -20.47 -15.21
N ILE A 61 12.93 -19.49 -14.51
CA ILE A 61 13.46 -18.13 -14.48
C ILE A 61 13.96 -17.84 -13.09
N SER A 62 15.26 -17.77 -13.06
CA SER A 62 16.19 -17.35 -12.03
C SER A 62 15.72 -16.12 -11.24
N LYS A 63 16.00 -16.22 -9.95
CA LYS A 63 15.99 -15.23 -8.88
C LYS A 63 16.69 -13.93 -9.29
N GLY A 64 15.96 -12.80 -9.21
CA GLY A 64 16.56 -11.49 -8.97
C GLY A 64 16.95 -10.69 -10.21
N GLU A 65 16.03 -9.91 -10.73
CA GLU A 65 16.42 -8.73 -11.50
C GLU A 65 15.76 -7.47 -10.94
N THR A 66 16.63 -6.61 -10.44
CA THR A 66 16.38 -5.19 -10.16
C THR A 66 16.06 -4.51 -11.49
N VAL A 67 14.81 -4.08 -11.65
CA VAL A 67 14.37 -3.33 -12.83
C VAL A 67 15.20 -2.05 -12.96
N LYS A 68 16.05 -2.03 -13.98
CA LYS A 68 16.81 -0.85 -14.42
C LYS A 68 15.83 0.20 -14.99
N LYS A 69 16.13 1.44 -14.67
CA LYS A 69 15.48 2.65 -15.15
C LYS A 69 15.65 2.74 -16.68
N GLY A 70 14.56 2.54 -17.44
CA GLY A 70 14.57 2.89 -18.86
C GLY A 70 14.26 1.79 -19.89
N ASP A 71 13.76 0.62 -19.49
CA ASP A 71 13.28 -0.37 -20.45
C ASP A 71 11.78 -0.16 -20.70
N ASP A 72 11.36 -0.20 -21.97
CA ASP A 72 9.96 -0.14 -22.39
C ASP A 72 9.19 -1.28 -21.69
N ILE A 73 8.47 -0.93 -20.63
CA ILE A 73 7.65 -1.90 -19.91
C ILE A 73 6.54 -2.31 -20.86
N ASN A 74 6.41 -3.60 -21.15
CA ASN A 74 5.22 -4.11 -21.84
C ASN A 74 4.01 -3.88 -20.93
N ILE A 75 3.30 -2.76 -21.18
CA ILE A 75 2.16 -2.31 -20.36
C ILE A 75 1.05 -3.35 -20.33
N SER A 76 0.82 -4.08 -21.42
CA SER A 76 -0.17 -5.16 -21.46
C SER A 76 0.19 -6.28 -20.49
N ALA A 77 1.42 -6.77 -20.53
CA ALA A 77 1.90 -7.80 -19.61
C ALA A 77 1.90 -7.32 -18.14
N PHE A 78 2.26 -6.05 -17.91
CA PHE A 78 2.21 -5.45 -16.58
C PHE A 78 0.77 -5.39 -16.04
N LEU A 79 -0.19 -4.92 -16.83
CA LEU A 79 -1.59 -4.82 -16.42
C LEU A 79 -2.23 -6.20 -16.21
N ALA A 80 -1.79 -7.23 -16.96
CA ALA A 80 -2.24 -8.60 -16.76
C ALA A 80 -1.89 -9.19 -15.37
N LEU A 81 -0.92 -8.63 -14.66
CA LEU A 81 -0.61 -9.00 -13.27
C LEU A 81 -1.67 -8.49 -12.28
N GLY A 82 -2.49 -7.53 -12.70
CA GLY A 82 -3.45 -6.82 -11.84
C GLY A 82 -4.76 -7.56 -11.66
N ASN A 83 -5.46 -7.20 -10.58
CA ASN A 83 -6.83 -7.63 -10.30
C ASN A 83 -7.58 -6.45 -9.68
N ILE A 84 -8.81 -6.17 -10.16
CA ILE A 84 -9.59 -4.99 -9.77
C ILE A 84 -9.97 -5.04 -8.28
N ASP A 85 -10.39 -6.19 -7.75
CA ASP A 85 -10.77 -6.34 -6.34
C ASP A 85 -9.55 -6.14 -5.43
N HIS A 86 -8.39 -6.68 -5.84
CA HIS A 86 -7.12 -6.38 -5.16
C HIS A 86 -6.80 -4.88 -5.24
N GLY A 87 -7.02 -4.26 -6.38
CA GLY A 87 -6.86 -2.81 -6.58
C GLY A 87 -7.71 -1.98 -5.62
N LYS A 88 -8.98 -2.37 -5.42
CA LYS A 88 -9.88 -1.77 -4.43
C LYS A 88 -9.33 -1.90 -3.00
N MET A 89 -8.72 -3.04 -2.65
CA MET A 89 -8.07 -3.20 -1.34
C MET A 89 -6.82 -2.32 -1.21
N ILE A 90 -5.98 -2.26 -2.24
CA ILE A 90 -4.80 -1.41 -2.25
C ILE A 90 -5.19 0.07 -2.17
N PHE A 91 -6.28 0.48 -2.84
CA PHE A 91 -6.78 1.86 -2.83
C PHE A 91 -7.12 2.36 -1.41
N LYS A 92 -7.41 1.50 -0.45
CA LYS A 92 -7.60 1.91 0.96
C LYS A 92 -6.42 2.71 1.51
N LYS A 93 -5.20 2.48 1.01
CA LYS A 93 -4.00 3.25 1.35
C LYS A 93 -4.02 4.68 0.79
N CYS A 94 -4.83 4.93 -0.24
CA CYS A 94 -4.97 6.21 -0.93
C CYS A 94 -6.21 6.99 -0.44
N ALA A 95 -7.22 6.28 0.07
CA ALA A 95 -8.53 6.80 0.41
C ALA A 95 -8.53 7.86 1.52
N ALA A 96 -7.51 7.86 2.38
CA ALA A 96 -7.34 8.90 3.40
C ALA A 96 -7.13 10.29 2.76
N CYS A 97 -6.45 10.33 1.59
CA CYS A 97 -6.08 11.57 0.92
C CYS A 97 -6.87 11.83 -0.35
N HIS A 98 -7.48 10.81 -0.96
CA HIS A 98 -8.17 10.93 -2.26
C HIS A 98 -9.60 10.36 -2.20
N SER A 99 -10.51 10.95 -2.96
CA SER A 99 -11.78 10.32 -3.33
C SER A 99 -11.64 9.63 -4.69
N VAL A 100 -12.44 8.57 -4.93
CA VAL A 100 -12.47 7.85 -6.21
C VAL A 100 -13.90 7.64 -6.71
N SER A 101 -14.91 8.09 -5.96
CA SER A 101 -16.31 8.03 -6.36
C SER A 101 -16.64 9.13 -7.38
N GLU A 102 -17.60 8.87 -8.24
CA GLU A 102 -18.18 9.88 -9.13
C GLU A 102 -18.71 11.07 -8.30
N GLY A 103 -18.41 12.27 -8.73
CA GLY A 103 -18.77 13.49 -7.99
C GLY A 103 -18.04 13.66 -6.64
N GLY A 104 -17.12 12.77 -6.30
CA GLY A 104 -16.34 12.87 -5.08
C GLY A 104 -15.41 14.09 -5.10
N GLY A 105 -15.46 14.88 -4.01
CA GLY A 105 -14.65 16.09 -3.88
C GLY A 105 -13.17 15.83 -3.63
N ASN A 106 -12.37 16.89 -3.78
CA ASN A 106 -10.97 16.91 -3.36
C ASN A 106 -10.86 16.76 -1.84
N LYS A 107 -9.80 16.10 -1.41
CA LYS A 107 -9.41 15.98 0.01
C LYS A 107 -8.04 16.62 0.21
N ILE A 108 -7.14 15.95 0.95
CA ILE A 108 -5.72 16.34 1.03
C ILE A 108 -5.07 16.28 -0.36
N GLY A 109 -5.48 15.29 -1.18
CA GLY A 109 -5.15 15.16 -2.59
C GLY A 109 -6.37 15.40 -3.48
N PRO A 110 -6.16 15.52 -4.80
CA PRO A 110 -7.24 15.72 -5.76
C PRO A 110 -8.13 14.48 -5.90
N ALA A 111 -9.39 14.67 -6.37
CA ALA A 111 -10.29 13.59 -6.73
C ALA A 111 -9.71 12.74 -7.88
N LEU A 112 -9.86 11.41 -7.78
CA LEU A 112 -9.27 10.45 -8.73
C LEU A 112 -10.30 9.80 -9.68
N TRP A 113 -11.60 10.16 -9.59
CA TRP A 113 -12.56 9.73 -10.61
C TRP A 113 -12.11 10.16 -12.00
N GLY A 114 -12.02 9.22 -12.94
CA GLY A 114 -11.54 9.48 -14.29
C GLY A 114 -10.09 9.97 -14.36
N VAL A 115 -9.22 9.56 -13.44
CA VAL A 115 -7.82 10.00 -13.42
C VAL A 115 -7.00 9.41 -14.55
N ILE A 116 -7.26 8.17 -14.97
CA ILE A 116 -6.51 7.55 -16.08
C ILE A 116 -6.90 8.26 -17.38
N GLY A 117 -5.88 8.68 -18.16
CA GLY A 117 -6.03 9.50 -19.36
C GLY A 117 -6.12 11.01 -19.11
N ARG A 118 -6.43 11.45 -17.90
CA ARG A 118 -6.55 12.86 -17.55
C ARG A 118 -5.19 13.56 -17.51
N LYS A 119 -5.13 14.81 -17.97
CA LYS A 119 -3.92 15.63 -17.84
C LYS A 119 -3.56 15.86 -16.36
N ALA A 120 -2.29 15.70 -16.04
CA ALA A 120 -1.80 15.97 -14.69
C ALA A 120 -2.01 17.44 -14.31
N GLY A 121 -2.42 17.67 -13.07
CA GLY A 121 -2.63 19.03 -12.58
C GLY A 121 -3.83 19.77 -13.14
N SER A 122 -4.81 19.08 -13.78
CA SER A 122 -5.91 19.73 -14.53
C SER A 122 -7.17 19.99 -13.73
N ILE A 123 -7.33 19.52 -12.50
CA ILE A 123 -8.50 19.83 -11.67
C ILE A 123 -8.42 21.28 -11.22
N SER A 124 -9.38 22.10 -11.62
CA SER A 124 -9.37 23.56 -11.44
C SER A 124 -9.52 24.00 -9.99
N ASP A 125 -10.30 23.26 -9.21
CA ASP A 125 -10.62 23.53 -7.80
C ASP A 125 -9.63 22.89 -6.81
N TYR A 126 -8.50 22.33 -7.32
CA TYR A 126 -7.44 21.77 -6.48
C TYR A 126 -6.12 22.51 -6.63
N LYS A 127 -5.51 22.92 -5.51
CA LYS A 127 -4.23 23.65 -5.50
C LYS A 127 -3.03 22.71 -5.61
N TYR A 128 -2.62 22.40 -6.81
CA TYR A 128 -1.44 21.58 -7.10
C TYR A 128 -0.11 22.23 -6.67
N SER A 129 0.96 21.43 -6.64
CA SER A 129 2.33 21.97 -6.62
C SER A 129 2.70 22.53 -8.00
N LYS A 130 3.63 23.49 -8.06
CA LYS A 130 4.17 23.98 -9.33
C LYS A 130 4.69 22.85 -10.23
N ALA A 131 5.36 21.86 -9.61
CA ALA A 131 5.86 20.68 -10.32
C ALA A 131 4.74 19.85 -10.96
N MET A 132 3.63 19.65 -10.26
CA MET A 132 2.51 18.86 -10.80
C MET A 132 1.73 19.63 -11.86
N SER A 133 1.50 20.92 -11.67
CA SER A 133 0.86 21.79 -12.68
C SER A 133 1.69 21.91 -13.96
N GLY A 134 3.02 21.95 -13.83
CA GLY A 134 3.96 22.02 -14.96
C GLY A 134 4.39 20.67 -15.54
N PHE A 135 3.87 19.56 -15.04
CA PHE A 135 4.30 18.21 -15.45
C PHE A 135 3.98 17.90 -16.92
N GLY A 136 2.88 18.43 -17.45
CA GLY A 136 2.59 18.46 -18.88
C GLY A 136 2.15 17.12 -19.51
N LYS A 137 2.17 16.01 -18.78
CA LYS A 137 1.78 14.68 -19.26
C LYS A 137 0.37 14.32 -18.85
N ASN A 138 -0.24 13.39 -19.59
CA ASN A 138 -1.44 12.72 -19.15
C ASN A 138 -1.10 11.52 -18.24
N TRP A 139 -2.04 11.12 -17.40
CA TRP A 139 -1.96 9.93 -16.58
C TRP A 139 -2.34 8.68 -17.40
N ASP A 140 -1.53 8.31 -18.42
CA ASP A 140 -1.64 7.01 -19.05
C ASP A 140 -1.18 5.90 -18.08
N PHE A 141 -1.29 4.66 -18.50
CA PHE A 141 -0.95 3.51 -17.65
C PHE A 141 0.52 3.49 -17.23
N GLU A 142 1.42 3.89 -18.14
CA GLU A 142 2.86 3.94 -17.88
C GLU A 142 3.22 5.07 -16.92
N ALA A 143 2.75 6.29 -17.18
CA ALA A 143 2.97 7.44 -16.32
C ALA A 143 2.43 7.19 -14.90
N MET A 144 1.25 6.56 -14.79
CA MET A 144 0.67 6.21 -13.51
C MET A 144 1.49 5.12 -12.80
N ASN A 145 1.96 4.08 -13.51
CA ASN A 145 2.86 3.06 -12.94
C ASN A 145 4.13 3.69 -12.37
N ASN A 146 4.80 4.53 -13.17
CA ASN A 146 6.05 5.18 -12.77
C ASN A 146 5.84 6.15 -11.60
N PHE A 147 4.75 6.90 -11.60
CA PHE A 147 4.40 7.79 -10.50
C PHE A 147 4.08 7.01 -9.22
N LEU A 148 3.30 5.94 -9.31
CA LEU A 148 2.95 5.13 -8.13
C LEU A 148 4.13 4.33 -7.59
N LEU A 149 5.13 4.00 -8.41
CA LEU A 149 6.34 3.36 -7.93
C LEU A 149 7.10 4.26 -6.94
N LYS A 150 7.28 5.54 -7.28
CA LYS A 150 7.99 6.50 -6.44
C LYS A 150 7.60 7.95 -6.80
N PRO A 151 6.52 8.49 -6.22
CA PRO A 151 5.95 9.78 -6.61
C PRO A 151 6.94 10.94 -6.62
N LYS A 152 7.77 11.06 -5.58
CA LYS A 152 8.73 12.17 -5.44
C LYS A 152 9.87 12.12 -6.44
N ASP A 153 10.23 10.94 -6.93
CA ASP A 153 11.29 10.78 -7.91
C ASP A 153 10.78 11.03 -9.33
N TYR A 154 9.56 10.60 -9.62
CA TYR A 154 8.93 10.77 -10.92
C TYR A 154 8.49 12.21 -11.17
N VAL A 155 7.85 12.86 -10.17
CA VAL A 155 7.48 14.28 -10.21
C VAL A 155 8.19 15.00 -9.06
N LYS A 156 9.43 15.42 -9.30
CA LYS A 156 10.24 16.14 -8.30
C LYS A 156 9.53 17.44 -7.90
N GLY A 157 9.24 17.61 -6.61
CA GLY A 157 8.48 18.73 -6.09
C GLY A 157 6.98 18.52 -6.00
N THR A 158 6.48 17.28 -6.21
CA THR A 158 5.09 16.93 -5.88
C THR A 158 4.80 17.10 -4.39
N LYS A 159 3.60 17.55 -4.06
CA LYS A 159 3.10 17.59 -2.67
C LYS A 159 2.71 16.19 -2.14
N MET A 160 2.56 15.19 -3.00
CA MET A 160 2.20 13.84 -2.59
C MET A 160 3.34 13.21 -1.79
N ALA A 161 3.09 12.99 -0.49
CA ALA A 161 4.09 12.47 0.45
C ALA A 161 4.15 10.93 0.48
N TYR A 162 3.37 10.25 -0.35
CA TYR A 162 3.31 8.80 -0.39
C TYR A 162 4.65 8.19 -0.81
N ILE A 163 5.06 7.12 -0.11
CA ILE A 163 6.36 6.46 -0.34
C ILE A 163 6.41 5.67 -1.65
N GLY A 164 5.25 5.30 -2.17
CA GLY A 164 5.10 4.48 -3.38
C GLY A 164 4.71 3.03 -3.12
N LEU A 165 4.32 2.34 -4.19
CA LEU A 165 3.97 0.91 -4.24
C LEU A 165 5.09 0.14 -4.91
N LYS A 166 5.88 -0.63 -4.16
CA LYS A 166 7.02 -1.38 -4.70
C LYS A 166 6.61 -2.58 -5.53
N LYS A 167 5.52 -3.28 -5.14
CA LYS A 167 5.05 -4.49 -5.80
C LYS A 167 4.33 -4.15 -7.11
N GLU A 168 4.74 -4.75 -8.21
CA GLU A 168 4.13 -4.54 -9.54
C GLU A 168 2.66 -4.93 -9.55
N LYS A 169 2.32 -6.08 -9.00
CA LYS A 169 0.93 -6.53 -8.85
C LYS A 169 0.05 -5.51 -8.15
N ASP A 170 0.54 -4.85 -7.09
CA ASP A 170 -0.22 -3.84 -6.36
C ASP A 170 -0.44 -2.60 -7.24
N ARG A 171 0.59 -2.16 -8.00
CA ARG A 171 0.47 -1.02 -8.92
C ARG A 171 -0.47 -1.33 -10.08
N ALA A 172 -0.29 -2.47 -10.76
CA ALA A 172 -1.18 -2.90 -11.83
C ALA A 172 -2.64 -2.97 -11.35
N SER A 173 -2.87 -3.58 -10.20
CA SER A 173 -4.22 -3.73 -9.62
C SER A 173 -4.87 -2.39 -9.31
N VAL A 174 -4.17 -1.46 -8.66
CA VAL A 174 -4.76 -0.16 -8.33
C VAL A 174 -4.96 0.70 -9.58
N ILE A 175 -4.13 0.57 -10.60
CA ILE A 175 -4.28 1.26 -11.89
C ILE A 175 -5.53 0.76 -12.61
N LEU A 176 -5.76 -0.56 -12.66
CA LEU A 176 -6.99 -1.13 -13.21
C LEU A 176 -8.24 -0.66 -12.46
N TYR A 177 -8.17 -0.64 -11.13
CA TYR A 177 -9.26 -0.11 -10.30
C TYR A 177 -9.53 1.36 -10.58
N LEU A 178 -8.48 2.20 -10.70
CA LEU A 178 -8.64 3.62 -11.05
C LEU A 178 -9.21 3.81 -12.46
N ASN A 179 -8.82 2.98 -13.42
CA ASN A 179 -9.35 3.04 -14.78
C ASN A 179 -10.84 2.70 -14.82
N GLN A 180 -11.27 1.71 -14.05
CA GLN A 180 -12.70 1.34 -13.95
C GLN A 180 -13.53 2.46 -13.31
N ASN A 181 -12.95 3.27 -12.43
CA ASN A 181 -13.64 4.39 -11.78
C ASN A 181 -13.59 5.65 -12.67
N SER A 182 -14.26 5.57 -13.80
CA SER A 182 -14.37 6.61 -14.82
C SER A 182 -15.65 6.42 -15.63
N ASN A 183 -16.19 7.51 -16.19
CA ASN A 183 -17.27 7.44 -17.15
C ASN A 183 -16.80 6.87 -18.51
N ASN A 184 -15.51 7.01 -18.81
CA ASN A 184 -14.89 6.54 -20.05
C ASN A 184 -13.57 5.80 -19.73
N PRO A 185 -13.63 4.54 -19.26
CA PRO A 185 -12.42 3.77 -19.02
C PRO A 185 -11.60 3.61 -20.31
N ILE A 186 -10.28 3.78 -20.21
CA ILE A 186 -9.40 3.57 -21.36
C ILE A 186 -9.29 2.07 -21.64
N PRO A 187 -9.36 1.65 -22.91
CA PRO A 187 -9.12 0.25 -23.31
C PRO A 187 -7.74 -0.21 -22.81
N ILE A 188 -7.69 -1.44 -22.30
CA ILE A 188 -6.43 -2.07 -21.89
C ILE A 188 -5.73 -2.54 -23.16
N PRO A 189 -4.45 -2.18 -23.40
CA PRO A 189 -3.72 -2.52 -24.61
C PRO A 189 -3.41 -4.01 -24.71
#